data_5be4d759501cf9ecd338fa437c422865
#
_entry.id   5be4d759501cf9ecd338fa437c422865
#
_cell.length_a   1.000
_cell.length_b   1.000
_cell.length_c   1.000
_cell.angle_alpha   90.00
_cell.angle_beta   90.00
_cell.angle_gamma   90.00
#
_symmetry.space_group_name_H-M   'P 1'
#
loop_
_entity.id
_entity.type
_entity.pdbx_description
1 polymer ?
#
loop_
_entity_poly.entity_id
_entity_poly.type
_entity_poly.pdbx_seq_one_letter_code
_entity_poly.pdbx_strand_id
1 'polypeptide(L)'
;ATEEVIKAIRPGMTELQMVGVAQKAVYEHGAEYEGLPMYVFSEASTRHAISRSSYREFQKGDIVQLNLSAKIDGYSAAIGYPICLGSLEGQRRDIVQFCREAHAWTCDQVKAGTPAASIAKNFYNYYVDHGYEKNFVYGPLHGTGIIEVEAPWCETSSTYDLKENMTYQVDTFIASDTFGVRWEKGIAVKEGGFEMLSPEIPEV
;
A
#
# COMPACT_ATOMS: atom_id res chain seq x y z
N ALA A 1 -4.08 3.32 -13.75
CA ALA A 1 -5.02 4.15 -12.95
C ALA A 1 -4.25 5.09 -12.01
N THR A 2 -3.30 4.61 -11.23
CA THR A 2 -2.53 5.44 -10.28
C THR A 2 -1.87 6.64 -10.95
N GLU A 3 -1.21 6.44 -12.08
CA GLU A 3 -0.60 7.55 -12.86
C GLU A 3 -1.64 8.56 -13.36
N GLU A 4 -2.82 8.11 -13.78
CA GLU A 4 -3.89 9.00 -14.23
C GLU A 4 -4.42 9.87 -13.07
N VAL A 5 -4.55 9.30 -11.87
CA VAL A 5 -4.90 10.06 -10.67
C VAL A 5 -3.81 11.08 -10.34
N ILE A 6 -2.54 10.69 -10.36
CA ILE A 6 -1.40 11.59 -10.10
C ILE A 6 -1.37 12.75 -11.10
N LYS A 7 -1.63 12.48 -12.37
CA LYS A 7 -1.70 13.52 -13.43
C LYS A 7 -2.89 14.46 -13.24
N ALA A 8 -4.01 13.95 -12.72
CA ALA A 8 -5.27 14.69 -12.63
C ALA A 8 -5.42 15.50 -11.34
N ILE A 9 -4.93 14.98 -10.21
CA ILE A 9 -5.18 15.54 -8.88
C ILE A 9 -4.64 16.95 -8.71
N ARG A 10 -5.47 17.84 -8.15
CA ARG A 10 -5.13 19.24 -7.85
C ARG A 10 -5.82 19.68 -6.57
N PRO A 11 -5.25 20.62 -5.79
CA PRO A 11 -5.96 21.29 -4.71
C PRO A 11 -7.31 21.86 -5.17
N GLY A 12 -8.34 21.75 -4.33
CA GLY A 12 -9.72 22.14 -4.62
C GLY A 12 -10.58 21.04 -5.27
N MET A 13 -9.99 19.93 -5.71
CA MET A 13 -10.76 18.75 -6.14
C MET A 13 -11.12 17.91 -4.92
N THR A 14 -12.27 17.21 -4.97
CA THR A 14 -12.68 16.34 -3.87
C THR A 14 -12.07 14.94 -3.99
N GLU A 15 -11.97 14.24 -2.84
CA GLU A 15 -11.54 12.83 -2.80
C GLU A 15 -12.41 11.98 -3.75
N LEU A 16 -13.74 12.18 -3.76
CA LEU A 16 -14.67 11.44 -4.64
C LEU A 16 -14.47 11.73 -6.13
N GLN A 17 -14.08 12.96 -6.50
CA GLN A 17 -13.75 13.25 -7.90
C GLN A 17 -12.54 12.43 -8.35
N MET A 18 -11.55 12.24 -7.48
CA MET A 18 -10.37 11.45 -7.80
C MET A 18 -10.66 9.95 -7.82
N VAL A 19 -11.57 9.46 -6.98
CA VAL A 19 -12.11 8.09 -7.11
C VAL A 19 -12.72 7.89 -8.51
N GLY A 20 -13.50 8.87 -9.00
CA GLY A 20 -14.06 8.82 -10.35
C GLY A 20 -13.01 8.76 -11.46
N VAL A 21 -11.90 9.48 -11.31
CA VAL A 21 -10.75 9.39 -12.24
C VAL A 21 -10.13 7.99 -12.18
N ALA A 22 -9.89 7.44 -10.99
CA ALA A 22 -9.32 6.12 -10.82
C ALA A 22 -10.21 5.03 -11.43
N GLN A 23 -11.52 5.05 -11.15
CA GLN A 23 -12.48 4.10 -11.72
C GLN A 23 -12.52 4.19 -13.24
N LYS A 24 -12.64 5.41 -13.80
CA LYS A 24 -12.59 5.61 -15.24
C LYS A 24 -11.35 4.96 -15.84
N ALA A 25 -10.17 5.21 -15.29
CA ALA A 25 -8.91 4.67 -15.79
C ALA A 25 -8.88 3.13 -15.71
N VAL A 26 -9.32 2.54 -14.60
CA VAL A 26 -9.38 1.07 -14.41
C VAL A 26 -10.22 0.42 -15.53
N TYR A 27 -11.43 0.95 -15.78
CA TYR A 27 -12.30 0.39 -16.81
C TYR A 27 -11.85 0.70 -18.24
N GLU A 28 -11.29 1.86 -18.51
CA GLU A 28 -10.72 2.20 -19.82
C GLU A 28 -9.54 1.30 -20.21
N HIS A 29 -8.78 0.82 -19.21
CA HIS A 29 -7.68 -0.14 -19.41
C HIS A 29 -8.15 -1.60 -19.39
N GLY A 30 -9.46 -1.87 -19.36
CA GLY A 30 -10.04 -3.18 -19.58
C GLY A 30 -10.20 -4.05 -18.32
N ALA A 31 -10.10 -3.48 -17.13
CA ALA A 31 -10.43 -4.21 -15.93
C ALA A 31 -11.95 -4.50 -15.85
N GLU A 32 -12.31 -5.65 -15.28
CA GLU A 32 -13.70 -6.07 -15.11
C GLU A 32 -14.36 -5.37 -13.93
N TYR A 33 -13.58 -5.21 -12.84
CA TYR A 33 -14.02 -4.61 -11.57
C TYR A 33 -12.84 -3.97 -10.85
N GLU A 34 -13.13 -3.19 -9.80
CA GLU A 34 -12.16 -2.90 -8.75
C GLU A 34 -11.94 -4.16 -7.89
N GLY A 35 -10.70 -4.42 -7.49
CA GLY A 35 -10.38 -5.51 -6.55
C GLY A 35 -10.86 -5.20 -5.13
N LEU A 36 -10.73 -3.92 -4.73
CA LEU A 36 -11.31 -3.27 -3.54
C LEU A 36 -11.97 -1.95 -3.95
N PRO A 37 -12.83 -1.34 -3.11
CA PRO A 37 -13.24 0.03 -3.32
C PRO A 37 -12.03 0.95 -3.53
N MET A 38 -12.09 1.83 -4.52
CA MET A 38 -11.03 2.78 -4.77
C MET A 38 -10.91 3.77 -3.62
N TYR A 39 -9.70 3.85 -3.04
CA TYR A 39 -9.42 4.78 -1.96
C TYR A 39 -8.50 5.89 -2.46
N VAL A 40 -8.98 7.12 -2.38
CA VAL A 40 -8.18 8.32 -2.58
C VAL A 40 -8.46 9.23 -1.39
N PHE A 41 -7.56 9.23 -0.42
CA PHE A 41 -7.76 9.90 0.86
C PHE A 41 -6.79 11.06 1.01
N SER A 42 -7.29 12.18 1.49
CA SER A 42 -6.44 13.19 2.09
C SER A 42 -5.99 12.77 3.49
N GLU A 43 -4.95 13.40 3.99
CA GLU A 43 -4.34 13.13 5.29
C GLU A 43 -5.37 13.14 6.46
N ALA A 44 -6.44 13.93 6.38
CA ALA A 44 -7.50 13.91 7.40
C ALA A 44 -8.23 12.56 7.50
N SER A 45 -8.23 11.76 6.44
CA SER A 45 -8.90 10.45 6.37
C SER A 45 -7.93 9.27 6.48
N THR A 46 -6.61 9.50 6.49
CA THR A 46 -5.60 8.43 6.42
C THR A 46 -5.20 7.85 7.76
N ARG A 47 -5.62 8.43 8.89
CA ARG A 47 -5.26 7.94 10.22
C ARG A 47 -5.65 6.48 10.46
N HIS A 48 -6.73 6.04 9.84
CA HIS A 48 -7.15 4.66 9.82
C HIS A 48 -6.68 3.98 8.51
N ALA A 49 -6.18 2.77 8.62
CA ALA A 49 -5.69 2.01 7.46
C ALA A 49 -6.76 1.84 6.37
N ILE A 50 -8.03 1.73 6.78
CA ILE A 50 -9.19 1.63 5.90
C ILE A 50 -10.15 2.75 6.25
N SER A 51 -10.53 3.56 5.26
CA SER A 51 -11.46 4.67 5.38
C SER A 51 -12.32 4.75 4.11
N ARG A 52 -13.00 5.86 3.91
CA ARG A 52 -13.77 6.11 2.69
C ARG A 52 -13.47 7.50 2.17
N SER A 53 -13.33 7.60 0.86
CA SER A 53 -13.26 8.89 0.19
C SER A 53 -14.54 9.69 0.42
N SER A 54 -14.40 10.99 0.57
CA SER A 54 -15.47 11.90 0.95
C SER A 54 -15.55 13.12 0.03
N TYR A 55 -16.40 14.08 0.37
CA TYR A 55 -16.50 15.37 -0.31
C TYR A 55 -15.41 16.36 0.12
N ARG A 56 -14.46 15.95 0.97
CA ARG A 56 -13.35 16.82 1.36
C ARG A 56 -12.54 17.21 0.13
N GLU A 57 -12.25 18.49 0.03
CA GLU A 57 -11.35 19.03 -1.00
C GLU A 57 -9.90 18.90 -0.56
N PHE A 58 -9.04 18.49 -1.48
CA PHE A 58 -7.60 18.48 -1.27
C PHE A 58 -7.05 19.89 -1.09
N GLN A 59 -6.12 20.00 -0.18
CA GLN A 59 -5.40 21.24 0.09
C GLN A 59 -3.94 21.13 -0.36
N LYS A 60 -3.34 22.28 -0.67
CA LYS A 60 -1.89 22.32 -0.92
C LYS A 60 -1.15 21.83 0.32
N GLY A 61 -0.23 20.89 0.12
CA GLY A 61 0.55 20.27 1.19
C GLY A 61 -0.09 19.00 1.77
N ASP A 62 -1.30 18.61 1.37
CA ASP A 62 -1.89 17.34 1.82
C ASP A 62 -1.01 16.16 1.40
N ILE A 63 -0.86 15.18 2.30
CA ILE A 63 -0.51 13.82 1.93
C ILE A 63 -1.79 13.15 1.45
N VAL A 64 -1.75 12.60 0.26
CA VAL A 64 -2.88 11.86 -0.32
C VAL A 64 -2.49 10.40 -0.46
N GLN A 65 -3.24 9.54 0.19
CA GLN A 65 -3.07 8.09 0.09
C GLN A 65 -3.92 7.57 -1.07
N LEU A 66 -3.27 6.93 -2.01
CA LEU A 66 -3.91 6.17 -3.08
C LEU A 66 -3.87 4.69 -2.71
N ASN A 67 -5.03 4.03 -2.68
CA ASN A 67 -5.14 2.57 -2.66
C ASN A 67 -6.08 2.19 -3.79
N LEU A 68 -5.50 1.80 -4.90
CA LEU A 68 -6.21 1.50 -6.13
C LEU A 68 -6.04 0.04 -6.48
N SER A 69 -7.10 -0.57 -6.95
CA SER A 69 -7.12 -1.98 -7.31
C SER A 69 -7.85 -2.23 -8.62
N ALA A 70 -7.52 -3.33 -9.27
CA ALA A 70 -8.17 -3.78 -10.49
C ALA A 70 -8.36 -5.29 -10.45
N LYS A 71 -9.36 -5.78 -11.18
CA LYS A 71 -9.63 -7.21 -11.35
C LYS A 71 -9.70 -7.56 -12.83
N ILE A 72 -8.94 -8.56 -13.25
CA ILE A 72 -8.92 -9.09 -14.63
C ILE A 72 -8.94 -10.62 -14.56
N ASP A 73 -9.81 -11.25 -15.33
CA ASP A 73 -10.01 -12.70 -15.34
C ASP A 73 -10.26 -13.29 -13.94
N GLY A 74 -10.92 -12.50 -13.08
CA GLY A 74 -11.19 -12.86 -11.70
C GLY A 74 -10.04 -12.65 -10.72
N TYR A 75 -8.83 -12.25 -11.16
CA TYR A 75 -7.67 -12.00 -10.30
C TYR A 75 -7.53 -10.52 -9.96
N SER A 76 -7.25 -10.26 -8.70
CA SER A 76 -7.10 -8.91 -8.15
C SER A 76 -5.62 -8.50 -8.09
N ALA A 77 -5.37 -7.22 -8.32
CA ALA A 77 -4.11 -6.56 -8.04
C ALA A 77 -4.38 -5.21 -7.41
N ALA A 78 -3.52 -4.78 -6.50
CA ALA A 78 -3.64 -3.48 -5.85
C ALA A 78 -2.30 -2.77 -5.73
N ILE A 79 -2.37 -1.48 -5.49
CA ILE A 79 -1.23 -0.63 -5.18
C ILE A 79 -1.64 0.41 -4.14
N GLY A 80 -0.87 0.51 -3.07
CA GLY A 80 -0.95 1.55 -2.06
C GLY A 80 0.21 2.51 -2.22
N TYR A 81 -0.08 3.79 -2.49
CA TYR A 81 0.95 4.78 -2.83
C TYR A 81 0.60 6.15 -2.27
N PRO A 82 1.42 6.75 -1.38
CA PRO A 82 1.23 8.11 -0.92
C PRO A 82 1.82 9.11 -1.91
N ILE A 83 1.13 10.22 -2.12
CA ILE A 83 1.63 11.38 -2.86
C ILE A 83 1.49 12.64 -2.02
N CYS A 84 2.24 13.69 -2.33
CA CYS A 84 2.13 14.98 -1.66
C CYS A 84 1.76 16.08 -2.65
N LEU A 85 0.75 16.88 -2.32
CA LEU A 85 0.36 18.03 -3.13
C LEU A 85 1.21 19.28 -2.79
N GLY A 86 2.52 19.11 -2.82
CA GLY A 86 3.48 20.14 -2.49
C GLY A 86 4.80 19.55 -2.00
N SER A 87 5.32 20.04 -0.88
CA SER A 87 6.55 19.55 -0.27
C SER A 87 6.29 18.95 1.12
N LEU A 88 7.02 17.91 1.46
CA LEU A 88 7.03 17.30 2.79
C LEU A 88 8.28 17.72 3.55
N GLU A 89 8.09 18.12 4.81
CA GLU A 89 9.18 18.52 5.71
C GLU A 89 9.00 17.91 7.09
N GLY A 90 10.10 17.85 7.85
CA GLY A 90 10.10 17.40 9.25
C GLY A 90 9.50 16.02 9.44
N GLN A 91 8.78 15.81 10.52
CA GLN A 91 8.20 14.52 10.91
C GLN A 91 7.30 13.89 9.82
N ARG A 92 6.58 14.69 9.04
CA ARG A 92 5.73 14.18 7.96
C ARG A 92 6.56 13.47 6.88
N ARG A 93 7.68 14.08 6.48
CA ARG A 93 8.62 13.48 5.55
C ARG A 93 9.26 12.23 6.14
N ASP A 94 9.69 12.28 7.40
CA ASP A 94 10.38 11.17 8.06
C ASP A 94 9.46 9.94 8.17
N ILE A 95 8.16 10.11 8.44
CA ILE A 95 7.17 9.04 8.46
C ILE A 95 6.94 8.42 7.07
N VAL A 96 6.80 9.24 6.03
CA VAL A 96 6.64 8.75 4.65
C VAL A 96 7.88 7.99 4.20
N GLN A 97 9.06 8.53 4.50
CA GLN A 97 10.32 7.88 4.17
C GLN A 97 10.49 6.56 4.91
N PHE A 98 10.21 6.53 6.22
CA PHE A 98 10.23 5.29 7.00
C PHE A 98 9.30 4.23 6.41
N CYS A 99 8.05 4.60 6.05
CA CYS A 99 7.10 3.67 5.45
C CYS A 99 7.65 3.04 4.17
N ARG A 100 8.24 3.84 3.29
CA ARG A 100 8.89 3.39 2.05
C ARG A 100 10.07 2.45 2.32
N GLU A 101 10.95 2.84 3.26
CA GLU A 101 12.13 2.04 3.61
C GLU A 101 11.74 0.72 4.27
N ALA A 102 10.76 0.72 5.17
CA ALA A 102 10.23 -0.48 5.80
C ALA A 102 9.60 -1.43 4.77
N HIS A 103 8.87 -0.89 3.77
CA HIS A 103 8.34 -1.68 2.66
C HIS A 103 9.46 -2.35 1.84
N ALA A 104 10.46 -1.58 1.41
CA ALA A 104 11.58 -2.10 0.62
C ALA A 104 12.35 -3.17 1.41
N TRP A 105 12.67 -2.88 2.67
CA TRP A 105 13.34 -3.81 3.57
C TRP A 105 12.53 -5.12 3.76
N THR A 106 11.20 -5.01 3.82
CA THR A 106 10.32 -6.19 3.93
C THR A 106 10.37 -7.03 2.66
N CYS A 107 10.34 -6.41 1.49
CA CYS A 107 10.50 -7.13 0.21
C CYS A 107 11.79 -7.96 0.19
N ASP A 108 12.90 -7.43 0.70
CA ASP A 108 14.20 -8.12 0.75
C ASP A 108 14.20 -9.36 1.68
N GLN A 109 13.21 -9.49 2.57
CA GLN A 109 13.04 -10.70 3.41
C GLN A 109 12.32 -11.84 2.67
N VAL A 110 11.68 -11.54 1.53
CA VAL A 110 10.82 -12.49 0.82
C VAL A 110 11.62 -13.36 -0.14
N LYS A 111 11.61 -14.67 0.12
CA LYS A 111 12.10 -15.72 -0.78
C LYS A 111 11.49 -17.06 -0.40
N ALA A 112 11.49 -18.01 -1.31
CA ALA A 112 11.03 -19.38 -1.01
C ALA A 112 11.83 -19.99 0.15
N GLY A 113 11.13 -20.68 1.05
CA GLY A 113 11.71 -21.28 2.25
C GLY A 113 11.83 -20.34 3.46
N THR A 114 11.51 -19.05 3.32
CA THR A 114 11.50 -18.15 4.48
C THR A 114 10.26 -18.43 5.35
N PRO A 115 10.40 -18.68 6.66
CA PRO A 115 9.25 -18.83 7.56
C PRO A 115 8.45 -17.53 7.64
N ALA A 116 7.15 -17.58 7.37
CA ALA A 116 6.27 -16.41 7.41
C ALA A 116 6.30 -15.69 8.77
N ALA A 117 6.32 -16.45 9.86
CA ALA A 117 6.42 -15.90 11.21
C ALA A 117 7.70 -15.09 11.45
N SER A 118 8.81 -15.45 10.79
CA SER A 118 10.07 -14.70 10.93
C SER A 118 10.00 -13.35 10.25
N ILE A 119 9.35 -13.25 9.10
CA ILE A 119 9.13 -11.99 8.40
C ILE A 119 8.28 -11.06 9.25
N ALA A 120 7.17 -11.55 9.80
CA ALA A 120 6.28 -10.77 10.66
C ALA A 120 6.99 -10.25 11.92
N LYS A 121 7.79 -11.10 12.57
CA LYS A 121 8.58 -10.72 13.75
C LYS A 121 9.64 -9.67 13.41
N ASN A 122 10.37 -9.89 12.32
CA ASN A 122 11.41 -8.97 11.88
C ASN A 122 10.84 -7.61 11.49
N PHE A 123 9.66 -7.59 10.83
CA PHE A 123 8.96 -6.37 10.48
C PHE A 123 8.56 -5.55 11.72
N TYR A 124 8.00 -6.19 12.75
CA TYR A 124 7.70 -5.52 14.02
C TYR A 124 8.98 -4.96 14.66
N ASN A 125 10.06 -5.77 14.72
CA ASN A 125 11.34 -5.33 15.27
C ASN A 125 11.91 -4.12 14.49
N TYR A 126 11.71 -4.06 13.17
CA TYR A 126 12.13 -2.91 12.37
C TYR A 126 11.47 -1.61 12.84
N TYR A 127 10.18 -1.64 13.20
CA TYR A 127 9.49 -0.49 13.81
C TYR A 127 10.08 -0.12 15.17
N VAL A 128 10.34 -1.11 16.02
CA VAL A 128 10.96 -0.90 17.35
C VAL A 128 12.32 -0.25 17.23
N ASP A 129 13.19 -0.82 16.38
CA ASP A 129 14.58 -0.37 16.21
C ASP A 129 14.69 1.06 15.64
N HIS A 130 13.69 1.50 14.90
CA HIS A 130 13.61 2.87 14.35
C HIS A 130 12.76 3.83 15.21
N GLY A 131 12.29 3.39 16.39
CA GLY A 131 11.53 4.25 17.31
C GLY A 131 10.06 4.47 16.94
N TYR A 132 9.52 3.64 16.05
CA TYR A 132 8.12 3.71 15.58
C TYR A 132 7.22 2.61 16.16
N GLU A 133 7.59 1.98 17.27
CA GLU A 133 6.79 0.91 17.90
C GLU A 133 5.33 1.33 18.11
N LYS A 134 5.09 2.54 18.62
CA LYS A 134 3.75 3.07 18.92
C LYS A 134 2.92 3.36 17.66
N ASN A 135 3.58 3.42 16.51
CA ASN A 135 2.98 3.72 15.21
C ASN A 135 2.66 2.45 14.40
N PHE A 136 3.08 1.28 14.92
CA PHE A 136 2.78 -0.02 14.32
C PHE A 136 1.29 -0.36 14.47
N VAL A 137 0.67 -0.80 13.40
CA VAL A 137 -0.76 -1.19 13.39
C VAL A 137 -0.92 -2.64 12.94
N TYR A 138 -0.32 -3.02 11.81
CA TYR A 138 -0.40 -4.36 11.22
C TYR A 138 0.69 -4.53 10.13
N GLY A 139 0.68 -5.64 9.46
CA GLY A 139 1.56 -6.04 8.37
C GLY A 139 2.32 -7.31 8.71
N PRO A 140 3.26 -7.74 7.88
CA PRO A 140 3.80 -7.07 6.68
C PRO A 140 3.21 -7.53 5.34
N LEU A 141 2.61 -8.75 5.28
CA LEU A 141 2.15 -9.33 4.03
C LEU A 141 0.80 -10.05 4.21
N HIS A 142 -0.04 -9.93 3.20
CA HIS A 142 -1.21 -10.79 3.03
C HIS A 142 -1.24 -11.38 1.61
N GLY A 143 -1.85 -12.55 1.47
CA GLY A 143 -2.07 -13.17 0.17
C GLY A 143 -2.91 -12.27 -0.74
N THR A 144 -2.69 -12.37 -2.03
CA THR A 144 -3.49 -11.72 -3.05
C THR A 144 -3.69 -12.66 -4.23
N GLY A 145 -4.87 -12.66 -4.81
CA GLY A 145 -5.23 -13.54 -5.90
C GLY A 145 -6.66 -13.27 -6.36
N ILE A 146 -7.59 -14.15 -6.04
CA ILE A 146 -9.01 -13.97 -6.41
C ILE A 146 -9.63 -12.82 -5.60
N ILE A 147 -9.24 -12.70 -4.33
CA ILE A 147 -9.58 -11.56 -3.50
C ILE A 147 -8.30 -10.76 -3.26
N GLU A 148 -8.42 -9.44 -3.23
CA GLU A 148 -7.25 -8.58 -3.07
C GLU A 148 -6.57 -8.80 -1.72
N VAL A 149 -7.34 -8.98 -0.64
CA VAL A 149 -6.87 -9.35 0.69
C VAL A 149 -7.36 -10.76 1.03
N GLU A 150 -6.52 -11.75 0.89
CA GLU A 150 -6.86 -13.14 1.20
C GLU A 150 -5.74 -13.86 1.98
N ALA A 151 -6.07 -15.02 2.53
CA ALA A 151 -5.06 -15.89 3.12
C ALA A 151 -4.04 -16.37 2.06
N PRO A 152 -2.80 -16.70 2.45
CA PRO A 152 -2.32 -16.69 3.84
C PRO A 152 -1.78 -15.33 4.29
N TRP A 153 -1.93 -15.02 5.58
CA TRP A 153 -1.29 -13.85 6.20
C TRP A 153 0.06 -14.22 6.79
N CYS A 154 1.04 -13.33 6.69
CA CYS A 154 2.27 -13.42 7.46
C CYS A 154 2.07 -12.79 8.84
N GLU A 155 1.92 -13.62 9.84
CA GLU A 155 1.75 -13.25 11.23
C GLU A 155 2.79 -13.96 12.11
N THR A 156 3.04 -13.47 13.30
CA THR A 156 3.97 -14.13 14.25
C THR A 156 3.53 -15.55 14.66
N SER A 157 2.23 -15.84 14.48
CA SER A 157 1.61 -17.15 14.70
C SER A 157 1.63 -18.08 13.47
N SER A 158 2.10 -17.61 12.32
CA SER A 158 2.13 -18.39 11.09
C SER A 158 3.02 -19.65 11.24
N THR A 159 2.56 -20.76 10.68
CA THR A 159 3.22 -22.07 10.77
C THR A 159 3.70 -22.62 9.44
N TYR A 160 3.82 -21.76 8.41
CA TYR A 160 4.22 -22.14 7.07
C TYR A 160 5.43 -21.34 6.59
N ASP A 161 6.16 -21.92 5.65
CA ASP A 161 7.21 -21.25 4.92
C ASP A 161 6.67 -20.75 3.57
N LEU A 162 7.19 -19.61 3.11
CA LEU A 162 6.86 -19.09 1.79
C LEU A 162 7.28 -20.10 0.71
N LYS A 163 6.43 -20.31 -0.29
CA LYS A 163 6.71 -21.19 -1.42
C LYS A 163 6.83 -20.38 -2.70
N GLU A 164 7.62 -20.88 -3.62
CA GLU A 164 7.74 -20.29 -4.94
C GLU A 164 6.37 -20.12 -5.62
N ASN A 165 6.19 -19.00 -6.29
CA ASN A 165 4.97 -18.58 -6.97
C ASN A 165 3.76 -18.25 -6.05
N MET A 166 3.92 -18.22 -4.73
CA MET A 166 2.94 -17.53 -3.88
C MET A 166 2.94 -16.03 -4.20
N THR A 167 1.76 -15.43 -4.26
CA THR A 167 1.57 -14.00 -4.48
C THR A 167 1.12 -13.30 -3.21
N TYR A 168 1.73 -12.15 -2.93
CA TYR A 168 1.44 -11.34 -1.76
C TYR A 168 1.35 -9.88 -2.11
N GLN A 169 0.55 -9.14 -1.36
CA GLN A 169 0.75 -7.71 -1.17
C GLN A 169 1.73 -7.51 0.00
N VAL A 170 2.82 -6.80 -0.24
CA VAL A 170 3.65 -6.26 0.83
C VAL A 170 2.99 -4.97 1.26
N ASP A 171 2.26 -5.02 2.36
CA ASP A 171 1.42 -3.92 2.86
C ASP A 171 2.03 -3.34 4.15
N THR A 172 2.74 -2.25 3.99
CA THR A 172 3.35 -1.50 5.08
C THR A 172 2.51 -0.28 5.41
N PHE A 173 1.99 -0.23 6.62
CA PHE A 173 1.20 0.90 7.10
C PHE A 173 1.76 1.44 8.43
N ILE A 174 1.97 2.74 8.50
CA ILE A 174 2.38 3.45 9.71
C ILE A 174 1.35 4.52 10.06
N ALA A 175 0.89 4.55 11.31
CA ALA A 175 -0.02 5.57 11.82
C ALA A 175 0.71 6.56 12.72
N SER A 176 0.53 7.86 12.48
CA SER A 176 0.85 8.91 13.43
C SER A 176 -0.39 9.32 14.23
N ASP A 177 -0.25 10.32 15.09
CA ASP A 177 -1.40 10.84 15.86
C ASP A 177 -2.46 11.51 14.98
N THR A 178 -2.07 11.99 13.79
CA THR A 178 -2.93 12.82 12.93
C THR A 178 -3.19 12.21 11.54
N PHE A 179 -2.30 11.36 11.02
CA PHE A 179 -2.42 10.74 9.72
C PHE A 179 -1.76 9.36 9.69
N GLY A 180 -2.02 8.59 8.64
CA GLY A 180 -1.32 7.35 8.36
C GLY A 180 -0.80 7.33 6.93
N VAL A 181 0.17 6.48 6.67
CA VAL A 181 0.76 6.27 5.35
C VAL A 181 0.85 4.79 5.06
N ARG A 182 0.48 4.40 3.85
CA ARG A 182 0.59 3.05 3.33
C ARG A 182 1.51 3.01 2.12
N TRP A 183 2.40 2.03 2.11
CA TRP A 183 3.13 1.62 0.94
C TRP A 183 2.83 0.16 0.66
N GLU A 184 2.21 -0.11 -0.49
CA GLU A 184 1.73 -1.45 -0.80
C GLU A 184 1.99 -1.79 -2.27
N LYS A 185 2.59 -2.95 -2.51
CA LYS A 185 2.86 -3.48 -3.86
C LYS A 185 2.72 -4.99 -3.89
N GLY A 186 2.20 -5.49 -5.01
CA GLY A 186 2.11 -6.92 -5.28
C GLY A 186 3.46 -7.53 -5.66
N ILE A 187 3.76 -8.69 -5.10
CA ILE A 187 4.96 -9.48 -5.40
C ILE A 187 4.63 -10.95 -5.63
N ALA A 188 5.49 -11.64 -6.38
CA ALA A 188 5.53 -13.10 -6.45
C ALA A 188 6.82 -13.63 -5.81
N VAL A 189 6.69 -14.63 -4.94
CA VAL A 189 7.82 -15.29 -4.29
C VAL A 189 8.62 -16.09 -5.32
N LYS A 190 9.95 -15.98 -5.30
CA LYS A 190 10.87 -16.75 -6.13
C LYS A 190 11.89 -17.49 -5.26
N GLU A 191 12.61 -18.45 -5.84
CA GLU A 191 13.61 -19.25 -5.14
C GLU A 191 14.67 -18.38 -4.45
N GLY A 192 15.21 -17.39 -5.16
CA GLY A 192 16.27 -16.48 -4.66
C GLY A 192 15.82 -15.12 -4.15
N GLY A 193 14.51 -14.85 -4.07
CA GLY A 193 13.98 -13.53 -3.72
C GLY A 193 12.52 -13.36 -4.11
N PHE A 194 12.20 -12.26 -4.75
CA PHE A 194 10.85 -11.95 -5.21
C PHE A 194 10.86 -11.33 -6.61
N GLU A 195 9.72 -11.37 -7.27
CA GLU A 195 9.43 -10.62 -8.49
C GLU A 195 8.38 -9.55 -8.16
N MET A 196 8.69 -8.29 -8.48
CA MET A 196 7.72 -7.21 -8.33
C MET A 196 6.66 -7.31 -9.43
N LEU A 197 5.39 -7.46 -9.06
CA LEU A 197 4.26 -7.53 -9.99
C LEU A 197 3.72 -6.15 -10.35
N SER A 198 3.90 -5.18 -9.45
CA SER A 198 3.50 -3.79 -9.69
C SER A 198 4.64 -3.02 -10.34
N PRO A 199 4.39 -2.24 -11.40
CA PRO A 199 5.43 -1.39 -12.01
C PRO A 199 5.89 -0.31 -11.04
N GLU A 200 7.10 0.22 -11.27
CA GLU A 200 7.56 1.42 -10.58
C GLU A 200 6.68 2.62 -10.98
N ILE A 201 6.21 3.35 -9.96
CA ILE A 201 5.53 4.63 -10.17
C ILE A 201 6.59 5.71 -9.99
N PRO A 202 6.73 6.64 -10.96
CA PRO A 202 7.66 7.74 -10.82
C PRO A 202 7.39 8.54 -9.55
N GLU A 203 8.44 8.86 -8.81
CA GLU A 203 8.35 9.79 -7.68
C GLU A 203 7.96 11.17 -8.22
N VAL A 204 6.90 11.77 -7.67
CA VAL A 204 6.36 13.08 -8.07
C VAL A 204 6.42 14.03 -6.89
#